data_197a3bba9d04e5d62d702ca77b019ad0
#
_entry.id   197a3bba9d04e5d62d702ca77b019ad0
#
_cell.length_a   1.000
_cell.length_b   1.000
_cell.length_c   1.000
_cell.angle_alpha   90.00
_cell.angle_beta   90.00
_cell.angle_gamma   90.00
#
_symmetry.space_group_name_H-M   'P 1'
#
loop_
_entity.id
_entity.type
_entity.pdbx_description
1 polymer ?
#
loop_
_entity_poly.entity_id
_entity_poly.type
_entity_poly.pdbx_seq_one_letter_code
_entity_poly.pdbx_strand_id
1 'polypeptide(L)'
;MLRYLLPVDMNLSARALVVTFGVVVAGLTIGLIAAQQPPSRPGASFTDAQADAGRSAYDASCSGCHLRDLKGSFEAPQLVGGNFLNEWGDKTVADLHTYLMASMPPTDPGAPGSQTMINIVAYVLRANGARAGSQTLTPQNATTIRTAVGSASGTPPAASQAK
;
A
#
# COMPACT_ATOMS: atom_id res chain seq x y z
N MET A 1 -78.50 -12.14 -29.52
CA MET A 1 -77.18 -12.33 -28.87
C MET A 1 -76.27 -11.22 -29.36
N LEU A 2 -76.09 -10.15 -28.58
CA LEU A 2 -75.36 -8.94 -28.98
C LEU A 2 -74.05 -8.92 -28.22
N ARG A 3 -72.89 -9.10 -28.94
CA ARG A 3 -71.59 -8.97 -28.38
C ARG A 3 -71.19 -7.51 -28.25
N TYR A 4 -71.05 -7.04 -27.06
CA TYR A 4 -70.44 -5.71 -26.76
C TYR A 4 -68.92 -5.82 -26.92
N LEU A 5 -68.38 -5.17 -27.94
CA LEU A 5 -66.94 -4.91 -28.07
C LEU A 5 -66.66 -3.61 -27.34
N LEU A 6 -65.91 -3.68 -26.27
CA LEU A 6 -65.40 -2.51 -25.57
C LEU A 6 -64.13 -1.99 -26.30
N PRO A 7 -63.99 -0.68 -26.48
CA PRO A 7 -62.79 -0.11 -27.08
C PRO A 7 -61.63 -0.22 -26.09
N VAL A 8 -60.50 -0.79 -26.55
CA VAL A 8 -59.25 -0.83 -25.80
C VAL A 8 -58.63 0.56 -25.87
N ASP A 9 -58.53 1.22 -24.72
CA ASP A 9 -57.88 2.52 -24.57
C ASP A 9 -56.38 2.41 -24.88
N MET A 10 -56.00 2.74 -26.10
CA MET A 10 -54.63 2.79 -26.60
C MET A 10 -53.77 3.89 -25.95
N ASN A 11 -54.35 4.70 -25.08
CA ASN A 11 -53.66 5.89 -24.51
C ASN A 11 -52.91 5.58 -23.19
N LEU A 12 -53.25 4.43 -22.55
CA LEU A 12 -52.61 4.06 -21.28
C LEU A 12 -51.22 3.48 -21.47
N SER A 13 -51.01 2.78 -22.61
CA SER A 13 -49.73 2.11 -22.90
C SER A 13 -48.59 3.10 -23.24
N ALA A 14 -48.91 4.23 -23.88
CA ALA A 14 -47.93 5.23 -24.26
C ALA A 14 -47.36 6.02 -23.04
N ARG A 15 -48.22 6.26 -22.02
CA ARG A 15 -47.77 6.96 -20.80
C ARG A 15 -46.96 6.10 -19.88
N ALA A 16 -47.21 4.80 -19.82
CA ALA A 16 -46.43 3.85 -19.04
C ALA A 16 -45.02 3.67 -19.62
N LEU A 17 -44.87 3.69 -20.94
CA LEU A 17 -43.58 3.50 -21.62
C LEU A 17 -42.63 4.71 -21.44
N VAL A 18 -43.16 5.92 -21.39
CA VAL A 18 -42.37 7.15 -21.19
C VAL A 18 -41.84 7.24 -19.75
N VAL A 19 -42.64 6.83 -18.75
CA VAL A 19 -42.21 6.88 -17.35
C VAL A 19 -41.15 5.82 -17.03
N THR A 20 -41.28 4.62 -17.61
CA THR A 20 -40.27 3.57 -17.40
C THR A 20 -38.94 3.87 -18.09
N PHE A 21 -38.93 4.50 -19.27
CA PHE A 21 -37.71 4.88 -19.97
C PHE A 21 -36.96 6.03 -19.27
N GLY A 22 -37.68 6.98 -18.67
CA GLY A 22 -37.10 8.09 -17.93
C GLY A 22 -36.42 7.67 -16.64
N VAL A 23 -36.92 6.66 -15.93
CA VAL A 23 -36.32 6.17 -14.70
C VAL A 23 -35.04 5.34 -14.96
N VAL A 24 -35.01 4.60 -16.09
CA VAL A 24 -33.80 3.80 -16.43
C VAL A 24 -32.64 4.69 -16.88
N VAL A 25 -32.90 5.82 -17.55
CA VAL A 25 -31.80 6.73 -17.96
C VAL A 25 -31.26 7.54 -16.78
N ALA A 26 -32.11 7.88 -15.78
CA ALA A 26 -31.66 8.58 -14.58
C ALA A 26 -30.84 7.68 -13.63
N GLY A 27 -31.01 6.35 -13.69
CA GLY A 27 -30.30 5.40 -12.85
C GLY A 27 -28.88 5.04 -13.32
N LEU A 28 -28.50 5.34 -14.57
CA LEU A 28 -27.22 4.92 -15.15
C LEU A 28 -26.08 5.95 -14.99
N THR A 29 -26.33 7.12 -14.39
CA THR A 29 -25.32 8.15 -14.19
C THR A 29 -24.68 8.14 -12.80
N ILE A 30 -25.06 7.19 -11.94
CA ILE A 30 -24.43 7.05 -10.62
C ILE A 30 -23.27 6.06 -10.73
N GLY A 31 -22.06 6.60 -10.87
CA GLY A 31 -20.91 5.86 -10.35
C GLY A 31 -19.86 5.37 -11.27
N LEU A 32 -19.17 6.26 -11.94
CA LEU A 32 -17.75 6.09 -12.18
C LEU A 32 -16.99 7.24 -11.50
N ILE A 33 -17.12 7.31 -10.18
CA ILE A 33 -16.05 7.93 -9.39
C ILE A 33 -14.97 6.85 -9.38
N ALA A 34 -14.17 6.79 -10.44
CA ALA A 34 -12.89 6.12 -10.40
C ALA A 34 -12.15 6.80 -9.24
N ALA A 35 -11.93 6.07 -8.15
CA ALA A 35 -11.04 6.50 -7.09
C ALA A 35 -9.70 6.78 -7.76
N GLN A 36 -9.41 8.04 -8.02
CA GLN A 36 -8.12 8.48 -8.53
C GLN A 36 -7.12 8.16 -7.44
N GLN A 37 -6.40 7.04 -7.60
CA GLN A 37 -5.24 6.76 -6.78
C GLN A 37 -4.30 7.97 -6.88
N PRO A 38 -3.90 8.56 -5.74
CA PRO A 38 -2.92 9.64 -5.78
C PRO A 38 -1.69 9.16 -6.56
N PRO A 39 -1.07 10.03 -7.36
CA PRO A 39 0.08 9.66 -8.16
C PRO A 39 1.14 9.04 -7.24
N SER A 40 1.56 7.82 -7.57
CA SER A 40 2.64 7.13 -6.86
C SER A 40 3.89 7.98 -6.92
N ARG A 41 4.36 8.46 -5.77
CA ARG A 41 5.63 9.20 -5.73
C ARG A 41 6.76 8.27 -6.10
N PRO A 42 7.70 8.70 -6.98
CA PRO A 42 8.90 7.92 -7.24
C PRO A 42 9.62 7.62 -5.93
N GLY A 43 9.94 6.36 -5.69
CA GLY A 43 10.65 5.90 -4.49
C GLY A 43 9.83 5.31 -3.36
N ALA A 44 8.50 5.46 -3.37
CA ALA A 44 7.64 4.82 -2.39
C ALA A 44 7.34 3.37 -2.81
N SER A 45 7.98 2.43 -2.13
CA SER A 45 7.91 1.00 -2.50
C SER A 45 7.12 0.16 -1.50
N PHE A 46 6.31 0.75 -0.62
CA PHE A 46 5.43 0.06 0.33
C PHE A 46 4.21 0.91 0.68
N THR A 47 3.15 0.29 1.19
CA THR A 47 1.96 0.99 1.70
C THR A 47 2.04 1.19 3.21
N ASP A 48 1.31 2.17 3.77
CA ASP A 48 1.22 2.34 5.22
C ASP A 48 0.71 1.07 5.89
N ALA A 49 -0.33 0.43 5.34
CA ALA A 49 -0.87 -0.81 5.86
C ALA A 49 0.19 -1.93 5.91
N GLN A 50 1.06 -2.01 4.90
CA GLN A 50 2.15 -2.98 4.87
C GLN A 50 3.17 -2.70 5.98
N ALA A 51 3.56 -1.45 6.18
CA ALA A 51 4.49 -1.07 7.22
C ALA A 51 3.89 -1.22 8.64
N ASP A 52 2.58 -1.04 8.81
CA ASP A 52 1.89 -1.28 10.09
C ASP A 52 1.81 -2.77 10.43
N ALA A 53 1.50 -3.61 9.44
CA ALA A 53 1.58 -5.06 9.59
C ALA A 53 3.01 -5.50 9.94
N GLY A 54 4.02 -4.88 9.29
CA GLY A 54 5.43 -5.10 9.57
C GLY A 54 5.83 -4.71 10.98
N ARG A 55 5.32 -3.60 11.50
CA ARG A 55 5.54 -3.19 12.89
C ARG A 55 5.00 -4.23 13.87
N SER A 56 3.79 -4.70 13.67
CA SER A 56 3.17 -5.70 14.54
C SER A 56 3.97 -7.01 14.56
N ALA A 57 4.44 -7.45 13.38
CA ALA A 57 5.27 -8.63 13.24
C ALA A 57 6.68 -8.45 13.86
N TYR A 58 7.27 -7.27 13.69
CA TYR A 58 8.53 -6.90 14.33
C TYR A 58 8.44 -6.94 15.85
N ASP A 59 7.39 -6.35 16.42
CA ASP A 59 7.17 -6.34 17.86
C ASP A 59 7.04 -7.77 18.42
N ALA A 60 6.48 -8.69 17.64
CA ALA A 60 6.30 -10.08 18.05
C ALA A 60 7.57 -10.93 17.93
N SER A 61 8.40 -10.70 16.89
CA SER A 61 9.46 -11.66 16.51
C SER A 61 10.89 -11.09 16.57
N CYS A 62 11.06 -9.77 16.62
CA CYS A 62 12.37 -9.12 16.46
C CYS A 62 12.73 -8.20 17.64
N SER A 63 11.72 -7.58 18.26
CA SER A 63 11.92 -6.53 19.26
C SER A 63 12.59 -7.04 20.55
N GLY A 64 12.57 -8.35 20.81
CA GLY A 64 13.26 -8.94 21.97
C GLY A 64 14.76 -8.70 21.95
N CYS A 65 15.38 -8.74 20.77
CA CYS A 65 16.81 -8.51 20.59
C CYS A 65 17.12 -7.12 20.02
N HIS A 66 16.37 -6.70 18.98
CA HIS A 66 16.63 -5.43 18.28
C HIS A 66 15.99 -4.22 18.96
N LEU A 67 15.25 -4.42 20.07
CA LEU A 67 14.49 -3.44 20.82
C LEU A 67 13.34 -2.78 20.01
N ARG A 68 12.33 -2.25 20.70
CA ARG A 68 11.17 -1.62 20.05
C ARG A 68 11.49 -0.34 19.29
N ASP A 69 12.55 0.34 19.66
CA ASP A 69 13.04 1.55 19.01
C ASP A 69 14.04 1.28 17.88
N LEU A 70 14.27 0.02 17.54
CA LEU A 70 15.19 -0.48 16.50
C LEU A 70 16.67 -0.07 16.73
N LYS A 71 17.04 0.40 17.93
CA LYS A 71 18.41 0.83 18.22
C LYS A 71 19.35 -0.32 18.54
N GLY A 72 18.81 -1.53 18.59
CA GLY A 72 19.59 -2.71 18.89
C GLY A 72 20.01 -2.81 20.36
N SER A 73 20.70 -3.89 20.67
CA SER A 73 21.22 -4.20 21.99
C SER A 73 22.66 -4.70 21.87
N PHE A 74 23.23 -5.19 22.99
CA PHE A 74 24.52 -5.87 22.94
C PHE A 74 24.48 -7.12 22.02
N GLU A 75 23.33 -7.76 21.91
CA GLU A 75 23.16 -9.02 21.16
C GLU A 75 22.74 -8.81 19.70
N ALA A 76 22.21 -7.64 19.34
CA ALA A 76 21.66 -7.39 18.02
C ALA A 76 21.94 -5.96 17.54
N PRO A 77 22.33 -5.80 16.24
CA PRO A 77 22.68 -4.50 15.70
C PRO A 77 21.46 -3.56 15.59
N GLN A 78 21.76 -2.28 15.44
CA GLN A 78 20.76 -1.25 15.13
C GLN A 78 20.15 -1.49 13.75
N LEU A 79 18.84 -1.31 13.64
CA LEU A 79 18.09 -1.37 12.38
C LEU A 79 17.65 0.02 11.89
N VAL A 80 18.11 1.08 12.55
CA VAL A 80 17.86 2.48 12.16
C VAL A 80 19.14 3.32 12.20
N GLY A 81 19.12 4.40 11.40
CA GLY A 81 20.20 5.40 11.40
C GLY A 81 21.44 5.00 10.63
N GLY A 82 22.54 5.70 10.91
CA GLY A 82 23.77 5.60 10.13
C GLY A 82 24.37 4.19 10.07
N ASN A 83 24.38 3.46 11.17
CA ASN A 83 24.95 2.10 11.19
C ASN A 83 24.18 1.16 10.26
N PHE A 84 22.85 1.20 10.27
CA PHE A 84 22.04 0.42 9.35
C PHE A 84 22.28 0.83 7.89
N LEU A 85 22.32 2.12 7.60
CA LEU A 85 22.52 2.62 6.24
C LEU A 85 23.96 2.40 5.73
N ASN A 86 24.95 2.34 6.59
CA ASN A 86 26.32 2.00 6.21
C ASN A 86 26.44 0.52 5.81
N GLU A 87 25.73 -0.37 6.50
CA GLU A 87 25.77 -1.82 6.22
C GLU A 87 24.85 -2.20 5.05
N TRP A 88 23.64 -1.63 5.00
CA TRP A 88 22.58 -2.06 4.10
C TRP A 88 22.26 -1.07 2.98
N GLY A 89 22.72 0.17 3.08
CA GLY A 89 22.29 1.25 2.18
C GLY A 89 22.47 0.97 0.69
N ASP A 90 23.57 0.33 0.33
CA ASP A 90 23.94 0.04 -1.05
C ASP A 90 23.45 -1.34 -1.53
N LYS A 91 22.86 -2.13 -0.62
CA LYS A 91 22.20 -3.39 -0.91
C LYS A 91 20.73 -3.15 -1.28
N THR A 92 20.13 -4.08 -2.01
CA THR A 92 18.72 -3.98 -2.40
C THR A 92 17.79 -4.43 -1.28
N VAL A 93 16.51 -4.09 -1.41
CA VAL A 93 15.45 -4.62 -0.56
C VAL A 93 15.38 -6.15 -0.67
N ALA A 94 15.60 -6.71 -1.87
CA ALA A 94 15.64 -8.15 -2.09
C ALA A 94 16.80 -8.83 -1.33
N ASP A 95 17.97 -8.18 -1.28
CA ASP A 95 19.12 -8.70 -0.52
C ASP A 95 18.82 -8.75 0.98
N LEU A 96 18.23 -7.67 1.53
CA LEU A 96 17.82 -7.62 2.93
C LEU A 96 16.77 -8.69 3.23
N HIS A 97 15.74 -8.82 2.39
CA HIS A 97 14.72 -9.85 2.56
C HIS A 97 15.33 -11.25 2.55
N THR A 98 16.23 -11.53 1.60
CA THR A 98 16.92 -12.83 1.49
C THR A 98 17.75 -13.12 2.75
N TYR A 99 18.47 -12.13 3.25
CA TYR A 99 19.23 -12.25 4.49
C TYR A 99 18.31 -12.57 5.69
N LEU A 100 17.20 -11.87 5.83
CA LEU A 100 16.23 -12.11 6.91
C LEU A 100 15.65 -13.53 6.85
N MET A 101 15.29 -14.00 5.67
CA MET A 101 14.79 -15.36 5.48
C MET A 101 15.82 -16.44 5.85
N ALA A 102 17.10 -16.17 5.63
CA ALA A 102 18.17 -17.13 5.88
C ALA A 102 18.73 -17.08 7.30
N SER A 103 18.53 -15.97 8.03
CA SER A 103 19.29 -15.70 9.25
C SER A 103 18.45 -15.21 10.43
N MET A 104 17.20 -14.77 10.21
CA MET A 104 16.38 -14.16 11.27
C MET A 104 15.01 -14.82 11.45
N PRO A 105 14.53 -14.94 12.69
CA PRO A 105 15.29 -14.84 13.94
C PRO A 105 16.34 -15.98 14.03
N PRO A 106 17.47 -15.79 14.73
CA PRO A 106 18.54 -16.80 14.76
C PRO A 106 18.13 -18.17 15.30
N THR A 107 17.09 -18.19 16.14
CA THR A 107 16.55 -19.43 16.73
C THR A 107 15.70 -20.25 15.76
N ASP A 108 15.12 -19.61 14.74
CA ASP A 108 14.29 -20.26 13.72
C ASP A 108 14.24 -19.39 12.45
N PRO A 109 15.29 -19.42 11.60
CA PRO A 109 15.40 -18.57 10.44
C PRO A 109 14.23 -18.73 9.47
N GLY A 110 13.65 -17.60 9.08
CA GLY A 110 12.51 -17.57 8.15
C GLY A 110 11.15 -17.90 8.76
N ALA A 111 11.06 -18.24 10.05
CA ALA A 111 9.82 -18.65 10.72
C ALA A 111 8.62 -17.72 10.51
N PRO A 112 8.76 -16.38 10.50
CA PRO A 112 7.63 -15.50 10.20
C PRO A 112 7.07 -15.66 8.79
N GLY A 113 7.82 -16.26 7.88
CA GLY A 113 7.45 -16.43 6.47
C GLY A 113 7.73 -15.20 5.60
N SER A 114 7.90 -15.44 4.30
CA SER A 114 8.37 -14.45 3.32
C SER A 114 7.52 -13.17 3.29
N GLN A 115 6.19 -13.29 3.30
CA GLN A 115 5.30 -12.13 3.28
C GLN A 115 5.42 -11.29 4.57
N THR A 116 5.53 -11.93 5.71
CA THR A 116 5.73 -11.26 6.99
C THR A 116 7.09 -10.56 7.04
N MET A 117 8.14 -11.22 6.54
CA MET A 117 9.48 -10.64 6.48
C MET A 117 9.55 -9.40 5.59
N ILE A 118 8.89 -9.41 4.42
CA ILE A 118 8.88 -8.21 3.56
C ILE A 118 8.05 -7.07 4.18
N ASN A 119 7.03 -7.37 4.96
CA ASN A 119 6.31 -6.36 5.73
C ASN A 119 7.20 -5.76 6.83
N ILE A 120 8.02 -6.58 7.52
CA ILE A 120 9.02 -6.10 8.49
C ILE A 120 10.04 -5.18 7.79
N VAL A 121 10.49 -5.54 6.58
CA VAL A 121 11.38 -4.65 5.80
C VAL A 121 10.71 -3.31 5.52
N ALA A 122 9.42 -3.29 5.13
CA ALA A 122 8.68 -2.04 4.94
C ALA A 122 8.65 -1.17 6.20
N TYR A 123 8.45 -1.78 7.37
CA TYR A 123 8.51 -1.08 8.66
C TYR A 123 9.91 -0.50 8.94
N VAL A 124 10.98 -1.29 8.73
CA VAL A 124 12.37 -0.82 8.91
C VAL A 124 12.69 0.32 7.95
N LEU A 125 12.29 0.25 6.68
CA LEU A 125 12.46 1.34 5.72
C LEU A 125 11.75 2.61 6.18
N ARG A 126 10.49 2.51 6.66
CA ARG A 126 9.73 3.63 7.21
C ARG A 126 10.42 4.25 8.43
N ALA A 127 10.94 3.42 9.33
CA ALA A 127 11.68 3.87 10.50
C ALA A 127 12.97 4.60 10.14
N ASN A 128 13.56 4.32 8.97
CA ASN A 128 14.71 5.02 8.41
C ASN A 128 14.31 6.23 7.54
N GLY A 129 13.05 6.62 7.51
CA GLY A 129 12.57 7.84 6.85
C GLY A 129 11.96 7.63 5.46
N ALA A 130 11.89 6.40 4.94
CA ALA A 130 11.17 6.14 3.71
C ALA A 130 9.68 6.44 3.86
N ARG A 131 9.05 6.97 2.80
CA ARG A 131 7.63 7.29 2.80
C ARG A 131 6.82 6.18 2.13
N ALA A 132 5.67 5.90 2.69
CA ALA A 132 4.70 5.02 2.06
C ALA A 132 4.13 5.63 0.78
N GLY A 133 3.70 4.76 -0.13
CA GLY A 133 3.03 5.09 -1.37
C GLY A 133 1.85 4.15 -1.64
N SER A 134 1.48 4.02 -2.90
CA SER A 134 0.34 3.18 -3.32
C SER A 134 0.72 1.76 -3.72
N GLN A 135 2.01 1.46 -3.81
CA GLN A 135 2.49 0.14 -4.24
C GLN A 135 2.92 -0.70 -3.04
N THR A 136 2.75 -2.00 -3.15
CA THR A 136 3.21 -2.96 -2.15
C THR A 136 4.64 -3.36 -2.42
N LEU A 137 5.47 -3.36 -1.39
CA LEU A 137 6.83 -3.87 -1.44
C LEU A 137 6.80 -5.39 -1.64
N THR A 138 7.63 -5.87 -2.54
CA THR A 138 7.76 -7.31 -2.83
C THR A 138 9.14 -7.83 -2.49
N PRO A 139 9.29 -9.15 -2.23
CA PRO A 139 10.60 -9.77 -1.96
C PRO A 139 11.64 -9.60 -3.07
N GLN A 140 11.22 -9.34 -4.31
CA GLN A 140 12.08 -9.18 -5.48
C GLN A 140 12.43 -7.72 -5.78
N ASN A 141 12.08 -6.78 -4.89
CA ASN A 141 12.33 -5.36 -5.13
C ASN A 141 13.84 -5.05 -5.21
N ALA A 142 14.29 -4.61 -6.37
CA ALA A 142 15.69 -4.33 -6.67
C ALA A 142 16.14 -2.89 -6.32
N THR A 143 15.28 -2.09 -5.71
CA THR A 143 15.64 -0.74 -5.25
C THR A 143 16.64 -0.85 -4.11
N THR A 144 17.71 -0.06 -4.16
CA THR A 144 18.65 0.00 -3.02
C THR A 144 17.97 0.66 -1.82
N ILE A 145 18.34 0.23 -0.63
CA ILE A 145 17.80 0.75 0.63
C ILE A 145 18.04 2.26 0.74
N ARG A 146 19.22 2.73 0.36
CA ARG A 146 19.56 4.15 0.34
C ARG A 146 18.63 4.95 -0.57
N THR A 147 18.31 4.43 -1.76
CA THR A 147 17.34 5.07 -2.66
C THR A 147 15.95 5.08 -2.06
N ALA A 148 15.49 3.97 -1.49
CA ALA A 148 14.17 3.88 -0.87
C ALA A 148 14.00 4.88 0.29
N VAL A 149 15.05 5.06 1.11
CA VAL A 149 15.08 6.00 2.24
C VAL A 149 15.30 7.43 1.76
N GLY A 150 16.24 7.67 0.82
CA GLY A 150 16.58 9.00 0.32
C GLY A 150 15.48 9.68 -0.51
N SER A 151 14.56 8.92 -1.09
CA SER A 151 13.39 9.46 -1.80
C SER A 151 12.45 10.28 -0.90
N ALA A 152 12.65 10.26 0.42
CA ALA A 152 11.96 11.11 1.38
C ALA A 152 12.50 12.54 1.42
N SER A 153 13.74 12.79 0.95
CA SER A 153 14.43 14.09 1.02
C SER A 153 14.11 15.03 -0.15
N GLY A 154 13.18 14.66 -1.04
CA GLY A 154 12.71 15.56 -2.10
C GLY A 154 12.03 16.78 -1.48
N THR A 155 12.70 17.94 -1.55
CA THR A 155 12.13 19.28 -1.31
C THR A 155 10.76 19.36 -1.98
N PRO A 156 9.69 19.85 -1.30
CA PRO A 156 8.43 20.15 -1.97
C PRO A 156 8.73 21.06 -3.16
N PRO A 157 8.09 20.86 -4.34
CA PRO A 157 8.23 21.81 -5.40
C PRO A 157 7.84 23.19 -4.84
N ALA A 158 8.74 24.17 -4.98
CA ALA A 158 8.48 25.53 -4.60
C ALA A 158 7.15 25.94 -5.22
N ALA A 159 6.19 26.33 -4.35
CA ALA A 159 4.93 26.88 -4.81
C ALA A 159 5.27 28.01 -5.78
N SER A 160 4.88 27.84 -7.03
CA SER A 160 4.99 28.86 -8.07
C SER A 160 4.28 30.11 -7.52
N GLN A 161 5.06 31.09 -7.11
CA GLN A 161 4.53 32.42 -6.80
C GLN A 161 4.08 33.01 -8.13
N ALA A 162 2.79 32.85 -8.42
CA ALA A 162 2.15 33.65 -9.46
C ALA A 162 2.16 35.10 -9.00
N LYS A 163 2.84 35.93 -9.80
CA LYS A 163 2.86 37.38 -9.69
C LYS A 163 1.66 37.96 -10.44
#